data_3db379bcfdf5b750d3632b509d5a8f53
#
_entry.id   3db379bcfdf5b750d3632b509d5a8f53
#
_cell.length_a   1.000
_cell.length_b   1.000
_cell.length_c   1.000
_cell.angle_alpha   90.00
_cell.angle_beta   90.00
_cell.angle_gamma   90.00
#
_symmetry.space_group_name_H-M   'P 1'
#
loop_
_entity.id
_entity.type
_entity.pdbx_description
1 polymer ?
#
loop_
_entity_poly.entity_id
_entity_poly.type
_entity_poly.pdbx_seq_one_letter_code
_entity_poly.pdbx_strand_id
1 'polypeptide(L)'
;MQPKTVSLRTFAVVVGILTVSFVIGLASVGRIEFRPATVDATTPQYRPQEFTYITQEDGPDHPDQALLSSIYEGATQSVVSIQVRRSRPQAQDPTQGMWGQGSGWVWDEEGHIVTNSHVVEDAADIFVSFSNGRWAEAELVADDSQSDLAVLKVEAPEGMILRPLERAPALPKVGHYTIALGSPFGLDNSMTLGIVSALGRSMPVGAPGLSGRYSLPEVIQTDAAINPGNSGGPLLDLSGRVVGINFAIRTDERTPFGTGVNSGVGFAIPILVAERVIPALIEDGEFVYPFLGISGRTISAPVAREADLNPNVLGVLVGQVLRGGPSAEAGLRNGDIIVRIDGAEVRSFEDVISYLVMQKSPGEVVEIEVLRGRRSRTFEVELATRPAVQASGEAAPQVISSGEAIGIAVDEVSDEIGRIRRSSARSGIRGGIRVWIVTLVGEEETATVLVDASSGEVLSLEVDSGN
;
A
#
# COMPACT_ATOMS: atom_id res chain seq x y z
N MET A 1 -13.04 37.78 32.08
CA MET A 1 -13.60 38.77 31.12
C MET A 1 -14.97 38.27 30.67
N GLN A 2 -16.05 38.94 31.07
CA GLN A 2 -17.40 38.56 30.67
C GLN A 2 -17.65 38.96 29.22
N PRO A 3 -18.36 38.17 28.39
CA PRO A 3 -18.68 38.55 27.03
C PRO A 3 -19.68 39.73 27.05
N LYS A 4 -19.35 40.81 26.34
CA LYS A 4 -20.24 41.93 26.13
C LYS A 4 -21.41 41.48 25.25
N THR A 5 -22.59 41.37 25.84
CA THR A 5 -23.85 41.14 25.11
C THR A 5 -24.21 42.40 24.31
N VAL A 6 -24.28 42.25 22.98
CA VAL A 6 -24.79 43.29 22.09
C VAL A 6 -26.29 43.39 22.32
N SER A 7 -26.80 44.59 22.63
CA SER A 7 -28.23 44.77 22.90
C SER A 7 -29.09 44.54 21.65
N LEU A 8 -30.27 43.97 21.82
CA LEU A 8 -31.21 43.68 20.72
C LEU A 8 -31.52 44.95 19.89
N ARG A 9 -31.45 46.13 20.51
CA ARG A 9 -31.64 47.43 19.83
C ARG A 9 -30.49 47.76 18.88
N THR A 10 -29.25 47.45 19.25
CA THR A 10 -28.09 47.68 18.40
C THR A 10 -28.09 46.73 17.19
N PHE A 11 -28.52 45.49 17.38
CA PHE A 11 -28.68 44.53 16.29
C PHE A 11 -29.76 44.94 15.29
N ALA A 12 -30.90 45.42 15.78
CA ALA A 12 -32.00 45.90 14.91
C ALA A 12 -31.62 47.14 14.08
N VAL A 13 -30.81 48.04 14.62
CA VAL A 13 -30.32 49.21 13.89
C VAL A 13 -29.34 48.83 12.80
N VAL A 14 -28.43 47.88 13.07
CA VAL A 14 -27.44 47.40 12.07
C VAL A 14 -28.14 46.68 10.92
N VAL A 15 -29.12 45.82 11.21
CA VAL A 15 -29.89 45.11 10.18
C VAL A 15 -30.74 46.11 9.36
N GLY A 16 -31.31 47.14 10.00
CA GLY A 16 -32.06 48.19 9.30
C GLY A 16 -31.20 49.03 8.34
N ILE A 17 -29.97 49.37 8.73
CA ILE A 17 -29.03 50.10 7.87
C ILE A 17 -28.57 49.23 6.68
N LEU A 18 -28.33 47.95 6.88
CA LEU A 18 -27.92 47.02 5.81
C LEU A 18 -29.05 46.80 4.79
N THR A 19 -30.32 46.70 5.23
CA THR A 19 -31.49 46.58 4.33
C THR A 19 -31.75 47.85 3.53
N VAL A 20 -31.65 49.03 4.14
CA VAL A 20 -31.80 50.32 3.44
C VAL A 20 -30.67 50.52 2.41
N SER A 21 -29.43 50.17 2.75
CA SER A 21 -28.30 50.23 1.81
C SER A 21 -28.45 49.29 0.62
N PHE A 22 -29.02 48.12 0.84
CA PHE A 22 -29.30 47.14 -0.24
C PHE A 22 -30.41 47.64 -1.17
N VAL A 23 -31.46 48.24 -0.65
CA VAL A 23 -32.56 48.81 -1.44
C VAL A 23 -32.10 50.05 -2.23
N ILE A 24 -31.26 50.91 -1.65
CA ILE A 24 -30.68 52.06 -2.35
C ILE A 24 -29.71 51.60 -3.44
N GLY A 25 -28.92 50.56 -3.19
CA GLY A 25 -28.04 49.93 -4.17
C GLY A 25 -28.79 49.39 -5.39
N LEU A 26 -29.94 48.77 -5.18
CA LEU A 26 -30.81 48.28 -6.25
C LEU A 26 -31.49 49.40 -7.06
N ALA A 27 -31.76 50.55 -6.44
CA ALA A 27 -32.37 51.70 -7.11
C ALA A 27 -31.38 52.54 -7.94
N SER A 28 -30.06 52.42 -7.67
CA SER A 28 -28.98 53.12 -8.39
C SER A 28 -28.43 52.35 -9.59
N VAL A 29 -28.78 51.08 -9.75
CA VAL A 29 -28.47 50.32 -10.98
C VAL A 29 -29.49 50.74 -12.02
N GLY A 30 -29.08 51.64 -12.91
CA GLY A 30 -29.92 52.13 -14.01
C GLY A 30 -30.58 50.98 -14.77
N ARG A 31 -31.77 51.20 -15.27
CA ARG A 31 -32.55 50.26 -16.10
C ARG A 31 -31.64 49.60 -17.11
N ILE A 32 -31.30 48.34 -16.87
CA ILE A 32 -30.69 47.49 -17.88
C ILE A 32 -31.81 47.14 -18.85
N GLU A 33 -31.89 47.83 -19.98
CA GLU A 33 -32.76 47.45 -21.09
C GLU A 33 -32.15 46.16 -21.69
N PHE A 34 -32.75 45.01 -21.38
CA PHE A 34 -32.51 43.79 -22.14
C PHE A 34 -33.09 44.01 -23.56
N ARG A 35 -32.22 44.36 -24.49
CA ARG A 35 -32.54 44.16 -25.91
C ARG A 35 -32.46 42.67 -26.19
N PRO A 36 -33.56 41.99 -26.57
CA PRO A 36 -33.45 40.62 -27.03
C PRO A 36 -32.54 40.63 -28.26
N ALA A 37 -31.40 39.93 -28.18
CA ALA A 37 -30.58 39.66 -29.36
C ALA A 37 -31.46 38.87 -30.35
N THR A 38 -31.69 39.44 -31.53
CA THR A 38 -32.29 38.69 -32.64
C THR A 38 -31.31 37.54 -32.96
N VAL A 39 -31.64 36.32 -32.56
CA VAL A 39 -30.92 35.13 -32.92
C VAL A 39 -31.15 34.94 -34.40
N ASP A 40 -30.07 35.04 -35.18
CA ASP A 40 -30.06 34.78 -36.63
C ASP A 40 -30.53 33.33 -36.85
N ALA A 41 -31.54 33.15 -37.72
CA ALA A 41 -32.19 31.87 -37.98
C ALA A 41 -31.28 30.78 -38.61
N THR A 42 -29.97 31.04 -38.68
CA THR A 42 -28.94 30.13 -39.23
C THR A 42 -28.16 29.40 -38.15
N THR A 43 -28.43 29.57 -36.86
CA THR A 43 -27.77 28.80 -35.83
C THR A 43 -28.24 27.35 -35.96
N PRO A 44 -27.30 26.37 -36.11
CA PRO A 44 -27.71 24.98 -36.21
C PRO A 44 -28.45 24.60 -34.91
N GLN A 45 -29.72 24.26 -35.05
CA GLN A 45 -30.45 23.70 -33.90
C GLN A 45 -29.75 22.41 -33.51
N TYR A 46 -29.17 22.40 -32.30
CA TYR A 46 -28.74 21.17 -31.66
C TYR A 46 -29.97 20.25 -31.57
N ARG A 47 -30.04 19.26 -32.46
CA ARG A 47 -30.96 18.14 -32.27
C ARG A 47 -30.25 17.22 -31.27
N PRO A 48 -30.81 16.99 -30.08
CA PRO A 48 -30.33 15.92 -29.22
C PRO A 48 -30.34 14.67 -30.10
N GLN A 49 -29.16 14.01 -30.23
CA GLN A 49 -29.16 12.63 -30.72
C GLN A 49 -30.07 11.85 -29.80
N GLU A 50 -31.18 11.37 -30.30
CA GLU A 50 -31.96 10.36 -29.62
C GLU A 50 -31.03 9.14 -29.51
N PHE A 51 -30.42 8.97 -28.35
CA PHE A 51 -29.82 7.72 -27.99
C PHE A 51 -31.00 6.73 -27.94
N THR A 52 -31.12 5.91 -28.95
CA THR A 52 -31.95 4.72 -28.86
C THR A 52 -31.27 3.84 -27.83
N TYR A 53 -31.72 3.93 -26.58
CA TYR A 53 -31.39 2.91 -25.61
C TYR A 53 -31.93 1.61 -26.20
N ILE A 54 -31.04 0.71 -26.57
CA ILE A 54 -31.41 -0.67 -26.81
C ILE A 54 -31.82 -1.17 -25.43
N THR A 55 -33.10 -1.04 -25.09
CA THR A 55 -33.67 -1.80 -24.00
C THR A 55 -33.54 -3.24 -24.42
N GLN A 56 -32.67 -3.98 -23.77
CA GLN A 56 -32.48 -5.41 -23.99
C GLN A 56 -33.69 -6.11 -23.37
N GLU A 57 -34.82 -6.04 -24.08
CA GLU A 57 -35.95 -6.93 -23.86
C GLU A 57 -35.61 -8.24 -24.56
N ASP A 58 -35.20 -9.26 -23.77
CA ASP A 58 -35.11 -10.69 -24.16
C ASP A 58 -34.22 -11.05 -25.38
N GLY A 59 -33.19 -10.26 -25.66
CA GLY A 59 -32.14 -10.63 -26.62
C GLY A 59 -31.02 -11.45 -25.93
N PRO A 60 -30.25 -12.25 -26.68
CA PRO A 60 -29.06 -12.90 -26.11
C PRO A 60 -28.07 -11.80 -25.60
N ASP A 61 -27.45 -12.06 -24.44
CA ASP A 61 -26.44 -11.19 -23.87
C ASP A 61 -25.38 -10.81 -24.91
N HIS A 62 -24.88 -9.59 -24.83
CA HIS A 62 -23.72 -9.23 -25.64
C HIS A 62 -22.58 -10.22 -25.32
N PRO A 63 -21.81 -10.71 -26.32
CA PRO A 63 -20.78 -11.74 -26.11
C PRO A 63 -19.84 -11.44 -24.94
N ASP A 64 -19.48 -10.17 -24.74
CA ASP A 64 -18.61 -9.76 -23.63
C ASP A 64 -19.34 -9.89 -22.27
N GLN A 65 -20.63 -9.56 -22.20
CA GLN A 65 -21.44 -9.73 -20.98
C GLN A 65 -21.63 -11.21 -20.64
N ALA A 66 -21.93 -12.04 -21.64
CA ALA A 66 -22.06 -13.48 -21.47
C ALA A 66 -20.75 -14.11 -20.95
N LEU A 67 -19.59 -13.66 -21.49
CA LEU A 67 -18.29 -14.11 -21.03
C LEU A 67 -18.05 -13.74 -19.56
N LEU A 68 -18.26 -12.47 -19.20
CA LEU A 68 -18.06 -12.01 -17.82
C LEU A 68 -18.99 -12.72 -16.84
N SER A 69 -20.26 -12.91 -17.20
CA SER A 69 -21.21 -13.66 -16.38
C SER A 69 -20.80 -15.12 -16.20
N SER A 70 -20.31 -15.78 -17.26
CA SER A 70 -19.85 -17.17 -17.16
C SER A 70 -18.60 -17.32 -16.30
N ILE A 71 -17.65 -16.35 -16.36
CA ILE A 71 -16.47 -16.32 -15.48
C ILE A 71 -16.92 -16.14 -14.02
N TYR A 72 -17.84 -15.21 -13.77
CA TYR A 72 -18.38 -14.97 -12.44
C TYR A 72 -19.02 -16.21 -11.85
N GLU A 73 -19.95 -16.83 -12.57
CA GLU A 73 -20.67 -18.05 -12.14
C GLU A 73 -19.71 -19.22 -11.87
N GLY A 74 -18.70 -19.39 -12.73
CA GLY A 74 -17.69 -20.44 -12.56
C GLY A 74 -16.79 -20.21 -11.36
N ALA A 75 -16.25 -18.98 -11.23
CA ALA A 75 -15.26 -18.68 -10.24
C ALA A 75 -15.81 -18.48 -8.82
N THR A 76 -17.05 -17.98 -8.69
CA THR A 76 -17.65 -17.71 -7.36
C THR A 76 -17.84 -18.96 -6.51
N GLN A 77 -17.92 -20.15 -7.11
CA GLN A 77 -17.98 -21.40 -6.36
C GLN A 77 -16.70 -21.72 -5.61
N SER A 78 -15.59 -21.10 -6.01
CA SER A 78 -14.26 -21.28 -5.44
C SER A 78 -13.82 -20.10 -4.56
N VAL A 79 -14.55 -18.97 -4.61
CA VAL A 79 -14.25 -17.78 -3.80
C VAL A 79 -15.01 -17.87 -2.49
N VAL A 80 -14.31 -17.57 -1.40
CA VAL A 80 -14.84 -17.63 -0.05
C VAL A 80 -14.72 -16.30 0.68
N SER A 81 -15.63 -16.06 1.62
CA SER A 81 -15.48 -15.01 2.61
C SER A 81 -14.75 -15.56 3.83
N ILE A 82 -13.81 -14.78 4.35
CA ILE A 82 -13.06 -15.12 5.55
C ILE A 82 -13.42 -14.10 6.63
N GLN A 83 -13.87 -14.61 7.77
CA GLN A 83 -14.14 -13.82 8.96
C GLN A 83 -13.22 -14.30 10.06
N VAL A 84 -12.53 -13.38 10.72
CA VAL A 84 -11.61 -13.72 11.81
C VAL A 84 -12.05 -13.02 13.09
N ARG A 85 -12.01 -13.77 14.21
CA ARG A 85 -12.11 -13.18 15.54
C ARG A 85 -10.70 -13.02 16.08
N ARG A 86 -10.29 -11.80 16.35
CA ARG A 86 -8.94 -11.48 16.82
C ARG A 86 -8.81 -11.61 18.33
N SER A 87 -7.64 -12.05 18.79
CA SER A 87 -7.32 -12.19 20.21
C SER A 87 -7.21 -10.83 20.91
N ARG A 88 -6.90 -9.77 20.18
CA ARG A 88 -6.74 -8.39 20.67
C ARG A 88 -7.41 -7.40 19.73
N PRO A 89 -8.04 -6.32 20.25
CA PRO A 89 -8.51 -5.23 19.41
C PRO A 89 -7.31 -4.62 18.66
N GLN A 90 -7.49 -4.31 17.38
CA GLN A 90 -6.43 -3.67 16.60
C GLN A 90 -6.20 -2.26 17.15
N ALA A 91 -5.01 -1.99 17.68
CA ALA A 91 -4.66 -0.74 18.39
C ALA A 91 -4.84 0.53 17.54
N GLN A 92 -4.90 0.40 16.21
CA GLN A 92 -4.99 1.53 15.27
C GLN A 92 -6.43 1.89 14.87
N ASP A 93 -7.39 1.03 15.10
CA ASP A 93 -8.81 1.32 14.84
C ASP A 93 -9.73 0.69 15.91
N PRO A 94 -9.95 1.38 17.04
CA PRO A 94 -10.84 0.90 18.09
C PRO A 94 -12.29 0.70 17.63
N THR A 95 -12.66 1.20 16.43
CA THR A 95 -14.00 1.10 15.90
C THR A 95 -14.25 -0.20 15.13
N GLN A 96 -13.22 -0.90 14.68
CA GLN A 96 -13.35 -2.17 13.96
C GLN A 96 -13.58 -3.39 14.88
N GLY A 97 -13.50 -3.23 16.20
CA GLY A 97 -13.81 -4.29 17.15
C GLY A 97 -12.84 -5.48 17.04
N MET A 98 -13.33 -6.65 17.51
CA MET A 98 -12.56 -7.91 17.48
C MET A 98 -12.72 -8.71 16.17
N TRP A 99 -13.52 -8.25 15.23
CA TRP A 99 -13.78 -8.96 13.98
C TRP A 99 -13.02 -8.34 12.82
N GLY A 100 -12.29 -9.18 12.07
CA GLY A 100 -11.67 -8.87 10.78
C GLY A 100 -12.39 -9.61 9.66
N GLN A 101 -12.18 -9.16 8.44
CA GLN A 101 -12.83 -9.72 7.26
C GLN A 101 -11.93 -9.61 6.04
N GLY A 102 -11.97 -10.62 5.18
CA GLY A 102 -11.32 -10.69 3.89
C GLY A 102 -11.96 -11.74 2.98
N SER A 103 -11.29 -12.04 1.91
CA SER A 103 -11.65 -13.09 0.95
C SER A 103 -10.55 -14.13 0.86
N GLY A 104 -10.87 -15.25 0.27
CA GLY A 104 -9.95 -16.29 -0.11
C GLY A 104 -10.47 -17.07 -1.30
N TRP A 105 -9.74 -18.07 -1.73
CA TRP A 105 -10.18 -18.98 -2.78
C TRP A 105 -9.58 -20.37 -2.61
N VAL A 106 -10.27 -21.36 -3.12
CA VAL A 106 -9.92 -22.78 -3.01
C VAL A 106 -8.66 -23.04 -3.84
N TRP A 107 -7.59 -23.45 -3.18
CA TRP A 107 -6.30 -23.75 -3.80
C TRP A 107 -6.26 -25.16 -4.40
N ASP A 108 -6.79 -26.14 -3.67
CA ASP A 108 -6.82 -27.55 -4.04
C ASP A 108 -8.09 -28.25 -3.54
N GLU A 109 -8.25 -29.51 -3.95
CA GLU A 109 -9.37 -30.35 -3.54
C GLU A 109 -9.25 -30.87 -2.10
N GLU A 110 -8.07 -30.72 -1.48
CA GLU A 110 -7.79 -31.17 -0.12
C GLU A 110 -8.33 -30.18 0.92
N GLY A 111 -8.74 -28.99 0.51
CA GLY A 111 -9.36 -27.98 1.39
C GLY A 111 -8.40 -26.88 1.82
N HIS A 112 -7.31 -26.67 1.10
CA HIS A 112 -6.47 -25.50 1.31
C HIS A 112 -7.13 -24.27 0.67
N ILE A 113 -7.21 -23.21 1.45
CA ILE A 113 -7.72 -21.89 1.05
C ILE A 113 -6.57 -20.89 1.11
N VAL A 114 -6.34 -20.18 0.02
CA VAL A 114 -5.35 -19.10 -0.04
C VAL A 114 -6.01 -17.77 0.28
N THR A 115 -5.32 -16.97 1.09
CA THR A 115 -5.70 -15.59 1.43
C THR A 115 -4.46 -14.74 1.71
N ASN A 116 -4.63 -13.49 2.15
CA ASN A 116 -3.53 -12.67 2.61
C ASN A 116 -3.19 -12.93 4.10
N SER A 117 -1.90 -12.81 4.46
CA SER A 117 -1.43 -12.94 5.85
C SER A 117 -2.08 -11.89 6.76
N HIS A 118 -2.19 -10.62 6.31
CA HIS A 118 -2.82 -9.56 7.09
C HIS A 118 -4.33 -9.79 7.37
N VAL A 119 -5.01 -10.64 6.60
CA VAL A 119 -6.42 -11.02 6.85
C VAL A 119 -6.53 -11.87 8.10
N VAL A 120 -5.58 -12.77 8.32
CA VAL A 120 -5.56 -13.75 9.43
C VAL A 120 -4.64 -13.36 10.59
N GLU A 121 -3.99 -12.19 10.50
CA GLU A 121 -3.12 -11.68 11.56
C GLU A 121 -3.85 -11.59 12.91
N ASP A 122 -3.23 -12.13 13.97
CA ASP A 122 -3.78 -12.19 15.34
C ASP A 122 -5.15 -12.91 15.45
N ALA A 123 -5.52 -13.76 14.47
CA ALA A 123 -6.76 -14.52 14.52
C ALA A 123 -6.76 -15.53 15.68
N ALA A 124 -7.82 -15.51 16.50
CA ALA A 124 -8.10 -16.55 17.48
C ALA A 124 -9.02 -17.63 16.91
N ASP A 125 -9.97 -17.23 16.08
CA ASP A 125 -10.85 -18.13 15.34
C ASP A 125 -10.99 -17.62 13.91
N ILE A 126 -11.08 -18.54 12.98
CA ILE A 126 -11.21 -18.27 11.54
C ILE A 126 -12.44 -19.02 11.02
N PHE A 127 -13.31 -18.31 10.34
CA PHE A 127 -14.51 -18.86 9.71
C PHE A 127 -14.47 -18.59 8.22
N VAL A 128 -14.73 -19.63 7.44
CA VAL A 128 -14.81 -19.59 5.98
C VAL A 128 -16.24 -19.81 5.56
N SER A 129 -16.82 -18.86 4.83
CA SER A 129 -18.16 -18.96 4.26
C SER A 129 -18.10 -19.10 2.74
N PHE A 130 -18.83 -20.06 2.23
CA PHE A 130 -18.91 -20.39 0.80
C PHE A 130 -20.10 -19.70 0.14
N SER A 131 -20.05 -19.53 -1.19
CA SER A 131 -21.08 -18.85 -1.98
C SER A 131 -22.50 -19.46 -1.86
N ASN A 132 -22.61 -20.71 -1.40
CA ASN A 132 -23.90 -21.38 -1.16
C ASN A 132 -24.47 -21.12 0.24
N GLY A 133 -23.86 -20.22 1.03
CA GLY A 133 -24.28 -19.87 2.40
C GLY A 133 -23.83 -20.86 3.48
N ARG A 134 -23.12 -21.93 3.12
CA ARG A 134 -22.50 -22.84 4.11
C ARG A 134 -21.21 -22.21 4.64
N TRP A 135 -20.80 -22.65 5.82
CA TRP A 135 -19.56 -22.20 6.46
C TRP A 135 -18.85 -23.35 7.16
N ALA A 136 -17.56 -23.19 7.38
CA ALA A 136 -16.72 -24.08 8.15
C ALA A 136 -15.75 -23.27 9.03
N GLU A 137 -15.34 -23.84 10.15
CA GLU A 137 -14.16 -23.36 10.87
C GLU A 137 -12.92 -23.73 10.05
N ALA A 138 -11.92 -22.86 10.07
CA ALA A 138 -10.66 -23.07 9.38
C ALA A 138 -9.50 -23.02 10.36
N GLU A 139 -8.50 -23.85 10.11
CA GLU A 139 -7.23 -23.81 10.81
C GLU A 139 -6.20 -23.04 9.97
N LEU A 140 -5.39 -22.20 10.60
CA LEU A 140 -4.25 -21.58 9.95
C LEU A 140 -3.15 -22.64 9.80
N VAL A 141 -2.84 -23.02 8.56
CA VAL A 141 -1.71 -23.91 8.26
C VAL A 141 -0.40 -23.17 8.46
N ALA A 142 -0.23 -22.08 7.75
CA ALA A 142 0.90 -21.18 7.90
C ALA A 142 0.60 -19.84 7.22
N ASP A 143 1.38 -18.82 7.57
CA ASP A 143 1.36 -17.54 6.89
C ASP A 143 2.79 -16.99 6.71
N ASP A 144 2.94 -16.17 5.68
CA ASP A 144 4.17 -15.48 5.39
C ASP A 144 3.91 -13.98 5.22
N SER A 145 4.30 -13.22 6.22
CA SER A 145 4.15 -11.77 6.24
C SER A 145 5.01 -11.04 5.21
N GLN A 146 6.03 -11.70 4.64
CA GLN A 146 6.90 -11.10 3.62
C GLN A 146 6.25 -11.10 2.23
N SER A 147 5.52 -12.16 1.89
CA SER A 147 4.70 -12.23 0.68
C SER A 147 3.26 -11.78 0.90
N ASP A 148 2.85 -11.55 2.15
CA ASP A 148 1.47 -11.32 2.56
C ASP A 148 0.51 -12.44 2.10
N LEU A 149 0.97 -13.69 2.17
CA LEU A 149 0.19 -14.87 1.83
C LEU A 149 -0.06 -15.73 3.08
N ALA A 150 -1.21 -16.38 3.12
CA ALA A 150 -1.56 -17.34 4.15
C ALA A 150 -2.34 -18.52 3.54
N VAL A 151 -2.19 -19.68 4.18
CA VAL A 151 -2.93 -20.90 3.86
C VAL A 151 -3.78 -21.29 5.04
N LEU A 152 -5.05 -21.50 4.77
CA LEU A 152 -6.01 -22.06 5.71
C LEU A 152 -6.37 -23.48 5.29
N LYS A 153 -6.73 -24.32 6.25
CA LYS A 153 -7.29 -25.66 6.05
C LYS A 153 -8.73 -25.68 6.51
N VAL A 154 -9.62 -26.16 5.64
CA VAL A 154 -11.03 -26.39 5.97
C VAL A 154 -11.41 -27.83 5.70
N GLU A 155 -12.30 -28.36 6.50
CA GLU A 155 -13.07 -29.55 6.15
C GLU A 155 -14.29 -29.11 5.33
N ALA A 156 -14.44 -29.68 4.13
CA ALA A 156 -15.58 -29.35 3.28
C ALA A 156 -16.91 -29.71 3.99
N PRO A 157 -17.90 -28.79 4.05
CA PRO A 157 -19.21 -29.12 4.58
C PRO A 157 -19.83 -30.37 3.89
N GLU A 158 -20.54 -31.18 4.63
CA GLU A 158 -21.09 -32.45 4.15
C GLU A 158 -21.78 -32.32 2.77
N GLY A 159 -21.36 -33.14 1.80
CA GLY A 159 -21.88 -33.14 0.43
C GLY A 159 -21.47 -31.95 -0.43
N MET A 160 -20.48 -31.17 -0.01
CA MET A 160 -19.88 -30.11 -0.81
C MET A 160 -18.57 -30.60 -1.45
N ILE A 161 -18.38 -30.26 -2.72
CA ILE A 161 -17.14 -30.51 -3.46
C ILE A 161 -16.42 -29.16 -3.59
N LEU A 162 -15.19 -29.09 -3.08
CA LEU A 162 -14.32 -27.94 -3.27
C LEU A 162 -13.77 -27.93 -4.71
N ARG A 163 -13.82 -26.77 -5.34
CA ARG A 163 -13.37 -26.61 -6.73
C ARG A 163 -12.23 -25.61 -6.79
N PRO A 164 -10.99 -26.05 -7.03
CA PRO A 164 -9.86 -25.16 -7.22
C PRO A 164 -10.04 -24.29 -8.45
N LEU A 165 -9.51 -23.05 -8.40
CA LEU A 165 -9.37 -22.21 -9.59
C LEU A 165 -8.10 -22.61 -10.36
N GLU A 166 -8.20 -22.60 -11.69
CA GLU A 166 -7.02 -22.72 -12.54
C GLU A 166 -6.10 -21.50 -12.35
N ARG A 167 -4.80 -21.73 -12.39
CA ARG A 167 -3.77 -20.70 -12.24
C ARG A 167 -3.12 -20.40 -13.59
N ALA A 168 -2.84 -19.12 -13.84
CA ALA A 168 -2.20 -18.72 -15.07
C ALA A 168 -0.72 -19.13 -15.07
N PRO A 169 -0.19 -19.71 -16.17
CA PRO A 169 1.19 -20.20 -16.23
C PRO A 169 2.21 -19.08 -16.39
N ALA A 170 1.79 -17.83 -16.59
CA ALA A 170 2.65 -16.67 -16.80
C ALA A 170 1.97 -15.39 -16.32
N LEU A 171 2.79 -14.36 -16.07
CA LEU A 171 2.27 -13.02 -15.76
C LEU A 171 1.47 -12.45 -16.93
N PRO A 172 0.38 -11.71 -16.66
CA PRO A 172 -0.35 -11.00 -17.69
C PRO A 172 0.51 -9.87 -18.27
N LYS A 173 0.12 -9.30 -19.40
CA LYS A 173 0.77 -8.12 -19.98
C LYS A 173 0.00 -6.85 -19.61
N VAL A 174 0.69 -5.72 -19.55
CA VAL A 174 0.04 -4.41 -19.42
C VAL A 174 -1.01 -4.24 -20.53
N GLY A 175 -2.22 -3.81 -20.13
CA GLY A 175 -3.37 -3.69 -21.01
C GLY A 175 -4.25 -4.95 -21.09
N HIS A 176 -3.83 -6.11 -20.55
CA HIS A 176 -4.74 -7.26 -20.42
C HIS A 176 -5.84 -6.96 -19.42
N TYR A 177 -7.05 -7.42 -19.71
CA TYR A 177 -8.16 -7.33 -18.76
C TYR A 177 -7.89 -8.15 -17.52
N THR A 178 -8.36 -7.63 -16.39
CA THR A 178 -8.34 -8.29 -15.08
C THR A 178 -9.69 -8.18 -14.41
N ILE A 179 -10.08 -9.26 -13.74
CA ILE A 179 -11.34 -9.36 -12.99
C ILE A 179 -10.96 -9.62 -11.53
N ALA A 180 -11.22 -8.67 -10.64
CA ALA A 180 -11.04 -8.90 -9.22
C ALA A 180 -12.34 -9.45 -8.61
N LEU A 181 -12.25 -10.58 -7.92
CA LEU A 181 -13.33 -11.17 -7.15
C LEU A 181 -13.06 -11.07 -5.67
N GLY A 182 -14.12 -10.96 -4.89
CA GLY A 182 -14.09 -11.00 -3.44
C GLY A 182 -15.47 -11.27 -2.88
N SER A 183 -15.52 -11.66 -1.62
CA SER A 183 -16.75 -11.96 -0.89
C SER A 183 -16.82 -11.15 0.42
N PRO A 184 -16.94 -9.81 0.32
CA PRO A 184 -16.77 -8.93 1.46
C PRO A 184 -17.78 -9.12 2.61
N PHE A 185 -18.94 -9.72 2.36
CA PHE A 185 -19.99 -9.87 3.37
C PHE A 185 -20.53 -11.30 3.51
N GLY A 186 -19.88 -12.28 2.86
CA GLY A 186 -20.16 -13.70 3.04
C GLY A 186 -21.38 -14.27 2.29
N LEU A 187 -22.18 -13.43 1.67
CA LEU A 187 -23.37 -13.86 0.92
C LEU A 187 -23.35 -13.45 -0.56
N ASP A 188 -22.75 -12.28 -0.85
CA ASP A 188 -22.70 -11.73 -2.20
C ASP A 188 -21.25 -11.54 -2.63
N ASN A 189 -20.80 -12.33 -3.61
CA ASN A 189 -19.53 -12.12 -4.24
C ASN A 189 -19.59 -10.84 -5.09
N SER A 190 -18.53 -10.04 -4.99
CA SER A 190 -18.38 -8.81 -5.78
C SER A 190 -17.37 -9.05 -6.89
N MET A 191 -17.69 -8.59 -8.10
CA MET A 191 -16.82 -8.63 -9.25
C MET A 191 -16.53 -7.22 -9.74
N THR A 192 -15.27 -6.91 -9.98
CA THR A 192 -14.85 -5.66 -10.61
C THR A 192 -13.94 -5.95 -11.80
N LEU A 193 -14.11 -5.18 -12.88
CA LEU A 193 -13.36 -5.32 -14.13
C LEU A 193 -12.41 -4.14 -14.30
N GLY A 194 -11.21 -4.41 -14.75
CA GLY A 194 -10.19 -3.43 -15.10
C GLY A 194 -9.14 -4.01 -16.04
N ILE A 195 -7.97 -3.39 -16.07
CA ILE A 195 -6.83 -3.86 -16.85
C ILE A 195 -5.57 -3.91 -15.97
N VAL A 196 -4.57 -4.64 -16.42
CA VAL A 196 -3.21 -4.51 -15.89
C VAL A 196 -2.69 -3.13 -16.26
N SER A 197 -2.51 -2.26 -15.27
CA SER A 197 -2.01 -0.89 -15.45
C SER A 197 -0.48 -0.83 -15.47
N ALA A 198 0.19 -1.69 -14.68
CA ALA A 198 1.64 -1.81 -14.63
C ALA A 198 2.06 -3.17 -14.03
N LEU A 199 3.30 -3.55 -14.30
CA LEU A 199 4.01 -4.69 -13.73
C LEU A 199 5.38 -4.24 -13.22
N GLY A 200 6.08 -5.11 -12.49
CA GLY A 200 7.45 -4.86 -12.07
C GLY A 200 7.58 -3.76 -11.01
N ARG A 201 6.52 -3.50 -10.26
CA ARG A 201 6.58 -2.60 -9.10
C ARG A 201 6.81 -3.41 -7.83
N SER A 202 7.57 -2.85 -6.91
CA SER A 202 7.66 -3.39 -5.56
C SER A 202 6.80 -2.57 -4.60
N MET A 203 6.20 -3.26 -3.67
CA MET A 203 5.43 -2.62 -2.61
C MET A 203 5.97 -3.00 -1.24
N PRO A 204 6.16 -2.02 -0.35
CA PRO A 204 6.50 -2.33 1.03
C PRO A 204 5.33 -3.07 1.69
N VAL A 205 5.61 -4.23 2.26
CA VAL A 205 4.68 -5.04 3.05
C VAL A 205 5.12 -5.11 4.50
N GLY A 206 4.18 -5.37 5.40
CA GLY A 206 4.42 -5.56 6.83
C GLY A 206 3.61 -4.60 7.70
N ALA A 207 3.53 -4.92 8.98
CA ALA A 207 2.85 -4.13 10.00
C ALA A 207 3.50 -2.74 10.16
N PRO A 208 2.75 -1.72 10.62
CA PRO A 208 3.30 -0.42 11.00
C PRO A 208 4.43 -0.58 12.02
N GLY A 209 5.60 -0.03 11.71
CA GLY A 209 6.84 -0.22 12.49
C GLY A 209 7.84 -1.18 11.84
N LEU A 210 7.39 -2.08 10.96
CA LEU A 210 8.24 -2.88 10.06
C LEU A 210 8.29 -2.31 8.64
N SER A 211 7.61 -1.21 8.41
CA SER A 211 7.52 -0.54 7.11
C SER A 211 8.90 -0.33 6.50
N GLY A 212 9.13 -0.90 5.33
CA GLY A 212 10.37 -0.78 4.56
C GLY A 212 11.40 -1.90 4.75
N ARG A 213 11.12 -2.93 5.56
CA ARG A 213 12.02 -4.08 5.66
C ARG A 213 11.80 -5.14 4.58
N TYR A 214 10.58 -5.24 4.07
CA TYR A 214 10.21 -6.17 3.00
C TYR A 214 9.50 -5.44 1.88
N SER A 215 9.74 -5.88 0.66
CA SER A 215 9.03 -5.43 -0.53
C SER A 215 8.53 -6.64 -1.28
N LEU A 216 7.23 -6.68 -1.56
CA LEU A 216 6.64 -7.62 -2.51
C LEU A 216 7.16 -7.25 -3.91
N PRO A 217 7.88 -8.14 -4.59
CA PRO A 217 8.32 -7.90 -5.95
C PRO A 217 7.18 -8.12 -6.94
N GLU A 218 7.32 -7.55 -8.13
CA GLU A 218 6.50 -7.84 -9.32
C GLU A 218 4.99 -7.66 -9.12
N VAL A 219 4.54 -6.85 -8.15
CA VAL A 219 3.10 -6.67 -7.96
C VAL A 219 2.41 -6.25 -9.25
N ILE A 220 1.24 -6.84 -9.49
CA ILE A 220 0.35 -6.47 -10.58
C ILE A 220 -0.42 -5.24 -10.14
N GLN A 221 -0.26 -4.13 -10.84
CA GLN A 221 -1.13 -2.97 -10.67
C GLN A 221 -2.31 -3.07 -11.61
N THR A 222 -3.51 -2.84 -11.10
CA THR A 222 -4.76 -2.83 -11.87
C THR A 222 -5.63 -1.63 -11.49
N ASP A 223 -6.49 -1.20 -12.40
CA ASP A 223 -7.56 -0.24 -12.14
C ASP A 223 -8.91 -0.91 -11.82
N ALA A 224 -8.96 -2.26 -11.84
CA ALA A 224 -10.06 -2.99 -11.22
C ALA A 224 -10.20 -2.56 -9.76
N ALA A 225 -11.41 -2.21 -9.33
CA ALA A 225 -11.63 -1.67 -8.00
C ALA A 225 -11.38 -2.74 -6.92
N ILE A 226 -10.24 -2.67 -6.24
CA ILE A 226 -9.90 -3.49 -5.08
C ILE A 226 -10.19 -2.67 -3.83
N ASN A 227 -11.15 -3.12 -3.02
CA ASN A 227 -11.60 -2.47 -1.80
C ASN A 227 -11.38 -3.41 -0.59
N PRO A 228 -11.42 -2.87 0.65
CA PRO A 228 -11.46 -3.69 1.85
C PRO A 228 -12.54 -4.77 1.73
N GLY A 229 -12.16 -6.02 1.98
CA GLY A 229 -13.01 -7.21 1.78
C GLY A 229 -12.65 -8.03 0.55
N ASN A 230 -12.07 -7.43 -0.52
CA ASN A 230 -11.56 -8.19 -1.66
C ASN A 230 -10.14 -8.75 -1.41
N SER A 231 -9.43 -8.28 -0.36
CA SER A 231 -8.10 -8.77 0.02
C SER A 231 -8.12 -10.29 0.20
N GLY A 232 -7.15 -10.98 -0.40
CA GLY A 232 -7.03 -12.44 -0.41
C GLY A 232 -7.86 -13.13 -1.49
N GLY A 233 -8.83 -12.45 -2.10
CA GLY A 233 -9.57 -12.98 -3.24
C GLY A 233 -8.73 -13.01 -4.53
N PRO A 234 -9.16 -13.78 -5.55
CA PRO A 234 -8.40 -13.92 -6.79
C PRO A 234 -8.55 -12.71 -7.72
N LEU A 235 -7.46 -12.38 -8.43
CA LEU A 235 -7.47 -11.57 -9.64
C LEU A 235 -7.40 -12.52 -10.84
N LEU A 236 -8.38 -12.48 -11.71
CA LEU A 236 -8.53 -13.41 -12.85
C LEU A 236 -8.19 -12.74 -14.18
N ASP A 237 -7.80 -13.56 -15.17
CA ASP A 237 -7.81 -13.19 -16.58
C ASP A 237 -9.18 -13.47 -17.24
N LEU A 238 -9.36 -13.11 -18.53
CA LEU A 238 -10.58 -13.40 -19.27
C LEU A 238 -10.79 -14.89 -19.59
N SER A 239 -9.89 -15.77 -19.21
CA SER A 239 -10.06 -17.22 -19.25
C SER A 239 -10.54 -17.79 -17.92
N GLY A 240 -10.77 -16.93 -16.90
CA GLY A 240 -11.13 -17.33 -15.55
C GLY A 240 -9.96 -17.89 -14.72
N ARG A 241 -8.71 -17.74 -15.19
CA ARG A 241 -7.51 -18.23 -14.48
C ARG A 241 -6.98 -17.17 -13.56
N VAL A 242 -6.50 -17.58 -12.39
CA VAL A 242 -5.89 -16.70 -11.39
C VAL A 242 -4.56 -16.19 -11.90
N VAL A 243 -4.42 -14.88 -12.06
CA VAL A 243 -3.17 -14.16 -12.38
C VAL A 243 -2.52 -13.54 -11.14
N GLY A 244 -3.28 -13.37 -10.04
CA GLY A 244 -2.79 -12.82 -8.80
C GLY A 244 -3.80 -12.90 -7.65
N ILE A 245 -3.37 -12.49 -6.47
CA ILE A 245 -4.18 -12.41 -5.25
C ILE A 245 -4.37 -10.94 -4.92
N ASN A 246 -5.62 -10.49 -4.80
CA ASN A 246 -5.97 -9.10 -4.51
C ASN A 246 -5.35 -8.65 -3.19
N PHE A 247 -4.70 -7.50 -3.24
CA PHE A 247 -4.07 -6.88 -2.10
C PHE A 247 -4.61 -5.45 -1.94
N ALA A 248 -5.56 -5.27 -1.02
CA ALA A 248 -6.13 -3.94 -0.76
C ALA A 248 -5.19 -3.12 0.12
N ILE A 249 -4.68 -2.02 -0.44
CA ILE A 249 -3.89 -1.07 0.33
C ILE A 249 -4.83 -0.23 1.20
N ARG A 250 -4.40 0.05 2.43
CA ARG A 250 -5.00 1.10 3.23
C ARG A 250 -4.65 2.44 2.59
N THR A 251 -5.61 3.07 1.93
CA THR A 251 -5.46 4.44 1.43
C THR A 251 -5.69 5.42 2.59
N ASP A 252 -4.91 6.50 2.64
CA ASP A 252 -5.13 7.59 3.60
C ASP A 252 -6.42 8.37 3.30
N GLU A 253 -6.97 8.21 2.10
CA GLU A 253 -8.26 8.78 1.72
C GLU A 253 -9.39 7.94 2.32
N ARG A 254 -10.09 8.54 3.27
CA ARG A 254 -11.24 7.93 3.94
C ARG A 254 -12.53 8.60 3.50
N THR A 255 -13.59 7.81 3.33
CA THR A 255 -14.95 8.37 3.24
C THR A 255 -15.28 9.15 4.51
N PRO A 256 -16.31 10.03 4.50
CA PRO A 256 -16.83 10.65 5.71
C PRO A 256 -17.23 9.64 6.80
N PHE A 257 -17.37 8.36 6.44
CA PHE A 257 -17.70 7.25 7.36
C PHE A 257 -16.47 6.42 7.77
N GLY A 258 -15.24 6.87 7.42
CA GLY A 258 -14.00 6.23 7.88
C GLY A 258 -13.50 5.04 7.06
N THR A 259 -14.22 4.62 6.00
CA THR A 259 -13.78 3.53 5.11
C THR A 259 -12.79 4.04 4.06
N GLY A 260 -11.69 3.32 3.84
CA GLY A 260 -10.75 3.61 2.75
C GLY A 260 -11.44 3.52 1.39
N VAL A 261 -11.13 4.45 0.49
CA VAL A 261 -11.67 4.49 -0.88
C VAL A 261 -10.60 4.07 -1.86
N ASN A 262 -10.96 3.21 -2.82
CA ASN A 262 -10.09 2.92 -3.95
C ASN A 262 -9.95 4.18 -4.82
N SER A 263 -8.71 4.64 -4.97
CA SER A 263 -8.36 5.81 -5.81
C SER A 263 -8.17 5.46 -7.30
N GLY A 264 -8.64 4.29 -7.77
CA GLY A 264 -8.40 3.78 -9.12
C GLY A 264 -7.05 3.07 -9.26
N VAL A 265 -6.41 2.73 -8.13
CA VAL A 265 -5.15 1.98 -8.10
C VAL A 265 -5.32 0.79 -7.17
N GLY A 266 -5.40 -0.41 -7.73
CA GLY A 266 -5.38 -1.68 -7.03
C GLY A 266 -4.08 -2.42 -7.24
N PHE A 267 -3.75 -3.34 -6.35
CA PHE A 267 -2.58 -4.20 -6.48
C PHE A 267 -2.94 -5.65 -6.21
N ALA A 268 -2.18 -6.55 -6.83
CA ALA A 268 -2.30 -7.97 -6.57
C ALA A 268 -0.91 -8.63 -6.50
N ILE A 269 -0.79 -9.62 -5.62
CA ILE A 269 0.39 -10.47 -5.52
C ILE A 269 0.35 -11.41 -6.71
N PRO A 270 1.42 -11.51 -7.53
CA PRO A 270 1.44 -12.37 -8.69
C PRO A 270 1.21 -13.83 -8.35
N ILE A 271 0.45 -14.55 -9.18
CA ILE A 271 0.21 -15.97 -8.96
C ILE A 271 1.53 -16.78 -8.96
N LEU A 272 2.52 -16.36 -9.74
CA LEU A 272 3.82 -17.04 -9.78
C LEU A 272 4.58 -16.96 -8.46
N VAL A 273 4.35 -15.91 -7.64
CA VAL A 273 4.88 -15.84 -6.27
C VAL A 273 4.14 -16.86 -5.39
N ALA A 274 2.81 -16.91 -5.50
CA ALA A 274 2.00 -17.85 -4.73
C ALA A 274 2.34 -19.32 -5.07
N GLU A 275 2.59 -19.64 -6.34
CA GLU A 275 3.01 -20.99 -6.79
C GLU A 275 4.33 -21.46 -6.15
N ARG A 276 5.15 -20.54 -5.66
CA ARG A 276 6.37 -20.87 -4.93
C ARG A 276 6.17 -20.91 -3.42
N VAL A 277 5.41 -19.94 -2.91
CA VAL A 277 5.25 -19.76 -1.46
C VAL A 277 4.23 -20.74 -0.89
N ILE A 278 3.07 -20.88 -1.52
CA ILE A 278 1.97 -21.68 -0.97
C ILE A 278 2.32 -23.17 -0.76
N PRO A 279 2.97 -23.88 -1.73
CA PRO A 279 3.37 -25.25 -1.47
C PRO A 279 4.31 -25.38 -0.26
N ALA A 280 5.29 -24.47 -0.12
CA ALA A 280 6.21 -24.48 1.02
C ALA A 280 5.48 -24.21 2.35
N LEU A 281 4.48 -23.32 2.36
CA LEU A 281 3.63 -23.12 3.55
C LEU A 281 2.83 -24.36 3.90
N ILE A 282 2.35 -25.13 2.93
CA ILE A 282 1.59 -26.38 3.14
C ILE A 282 2.50 -27.50 3.65
N GLU A 283 3.69 -27.67 3.04
CA GLU A 283 4.57 -28.79 3.28
C GLU A 283 5.49 -28.58 4.49
N ASP A 284 6.09 -27.36 4.57
CA ASP A 284 7.17 -27.05 5.52
C ASP A 284 6.70 -26.09 6.63
N GLY A 285 5.55 -25.44 6.47
CA GLY A 285 5.04 -24.42 7.39
C GLY A 285 5.71 -23.04 7.23
N GLU A 286 6.71 -22.90 6.37
CA GLU A 286 7.40 -21.63 6.10
C GLU A 286 7.99 -21.60 4.69
N PHE A 287 8.17 -20.39 4.16
CA PHE A 287 8.93 -20.18 2.92
C PHE A 287 10.29 -19.58 3.21
N VAL A 288 11.36 -20.25 2.79
CA VAL A 288 12.74 -19.84 3.06
C VAL A 288 13.25 -18.96 1.92
N TYR A 289 13.47 -17.68 2.22
CA TYR A 289 13.94 -16.71 1.22
C TYR A 289 15.44 -16.78 0.96
N PRO A 290 15.87 -16.71 -0.31
CA PRO A 290 17.27 -16.54 -0.65
C PRO A 290 17.78 -15.16 -0.25
N PHE A 291 19.07 -15.08 0.11
CA PHE A 291 19.68 -13.88 0.65
C PHE A 291 21.05 -13.59 0.06
N LEU A 292 21.24 -12.39 -0.48
CA LEU A 292 22.52 -11.90 -0.99
C LEU A 292 23.38 -11.22 0.08
N GLY A 293 22.76 -10.64 1.09
CA GLY A 293 23.49 -9.88 2.11
C GLY A 293 23.98 -8.52 1.63
N ILE A 294 23.18 -7.82 0.83
CA ILE A 294 23.46 -6.46 0.37
C ILE A 294 22.30 -5.51 0.68
N SER A 295 22.62 -4.23 0.80
CA SER A 295 21.66 -3.16 0.57
C SER A 295 22.09 -2.35 -0.65
N GLY A 296 21.11 -1.80 -1.38
CA GLY A 296 21.39 -1.06 -2.59
C GLY A 296 20.32 -0.03 -2.90
N ARG A 297 20.61 0.82 -3.87
CA ARG A 297 19.68 1.81 -4.41
C ARG A 297 19.62 1.69 -5.92
N THR A 298 18.43 1.70 -6.48
CA THR A 298 18.23 1.83 -7.92
C THR A 298 18.88 3.11 -8.41
N ILE A 299 19.67 3.05 -9.47
CA ILE A 299 20.33 4.22 -10.05
C ILE A 299 19.27 5.06 -10.76
N SER A 300 18.89 6.15 -10.12
CA SER A 300 18.09 7.23 -10.68
C SER A 300 18.97 8.45 -10.99
N ALA A 301 18.46 9.44 -11.71
CA ALA A 301 19.23 10.64 -12.01
C ALA A 301 19.81 11.35 -10.75
N PRO A 302 19.07 11.50 -9.63
CA PRO A 302 19.64 11.99 -8.38
C PRO A 302 20.77 11.11 -7.84
N VAL A 303 20.58 9.78 -7.82
CA VAL A 303 21.59 8.81 -7.32
C VAL A 303 22.84 8.84 -8.19
N ALA A 304 22.70 8.87 -9.51
CA ALA A 304 23.82 8.97 -10.43
C ALA A 304 24.64 10.26 -10.21
N ARG A 305 23.95 11.37 -9.98
CA ARG A 305 24.61 12.65 -9.69
C ARG A 305 25.31 12.66 -8.34
N GLU A 306 24.68 12.13 -7.30
CA GLU A 306 25.25 12.04 -5.94
C GLU A 306 26.52 11.18 -5.92
N ALA A 307 26.52 10.07 -6.68
CA ALA A 307 27.62 9.11 -6.73
C ALA A 307 28.64 9.38 -7.88
N ASP A 308 28.54 10.50 -8.59
CA ASP A 308 29.38 10.88 -9.73
C ASP A 308 29.46 9.79 -10.81
N LEU A 309 28.29 9.17 -11.12
CA LEU A 309 28.18 8.12 -12.11
C LEU A 309 27.79 8.67 -13.49
N ASN A 310 28.11 7.90 -14.54
CA ASN A 310 27.59 8.19 -15.86
C ASN A 310 26.04 8.14 -15.83
N PRO A 311 25.34 9.21 -16.29
CA PRO A 311 23.88 9.28 -16.23
C PRO A 311 23.15 8.20 -17.04
N ASN A 312 23.86 7.50 -17.94
CA ASN A 312 23.31 6.42 -18.76
C ASN A 312 23.50 5.02 -18.14
N VAL A 313 24.13 4.91 -16.98
CA VAL A 313 24.27 3.64 -16.27
C VAL A 313 22.94 3.28 -15.62
N LEU A 314 22.41 2.12 -15.97
CA LEU A 314 21.28 1.50 -15.29
C LEU A 314 21.80 0.41 -14.33
N GLY A 315 21.06 0.12 -13.29
CA GLY A 315 21.38 -0.93 -12.34
C GLY A 315 21.19 -0.53 -10.90
N VAL A 316 21.83 -1.27 -10.01
CA VAL A 316 21.78 -1.11 -8.56
C VAL A 316 23.13 -0.71 -8.01
N LEU A 317 23.20 0.46 -7.42
CA LEU A 317 24.37 0.89 -6.63
C LEU A 317 24.35 0.17 -5.29
N VAL A 318 25.35 -0.70 -5.05
CA VAL A 318 25.53 -1.40 -3.78
C VAL A 318 25.98 -0.38 -2.72
N GLY A 319 25.11 -0.15 -1.74
CA GLY A 319 25.37 0.79 -0.64
C GLY A 319 26.14 0.13 0.49
N GLN A 320 25.71 -1.08 0.87
CA GLN A 320 26.35 -1.85 1.93
C GLN A 320 26.39 -3.33 1.57
N VAL A 321 27.52 -3.97 1.86
CA VAL A 321 27.69 -5.43 1.82
C VAL A 321 27.85 -5.91 3.26
N LEU A 322 26.97 -6.85 3.67
CA LEU A 322 26.98 -7.41 5.02
C LEU A 322 28.27 -8.18 5.25
N ARG A 323 29.02 -7.85 6.30
CA ARG A 323 30.26 -8.52 6.65
C ARG A 323 29.97 -10.00 7.01
N GLY A 324 30.70 -10.93 6.40
CA GLY A 324 30.49 -12.37 6.57
C GLY A 324 29.21 -12.88 5.89
N GLY A 325 28.59 -12.06 5.07
CA GLY A 325 27.46 -12.48 4.24
C GLY A 325 27.90 -12.97 2.86
N PRO A 326 27.00 -13.62 2.11
CA PRO A 326 27.34 -14.31 0.86
C PRO A 326 28.01 -13.40 -0.18
N SER A 327 27.52 -12.21 -0.37
CA SER A 327 28.12 -11.23 -1.30
C SER A 327 29.52 -10.76 -0.85
N ALA A 328 29.78 -10.65 0.46
CA ALA A 328 31.10 -10.30 0.98
C ALA A 328 32.11 -11.41 0.73
N GLU A 329 31.72 -12.65 0.96
CA GLU A 329 32.53 -13.83 0.71
C GLU A 329 32.88 -14.00 -0.77
N ALA A 330 31.93 -13.72 -1.66
CA ALA A 330 32.14 -13.70 -3.09
C ALA A 330 33.02 -12.52 -3.57
N GLY A 331 33.22 -11.49 -2.73
CA GLY A 331 34.09 -10.35 -3.04
C GLY A 331 33.39 -9.12 -3.63
N LEU A 332 32.06 -9.03 -3.54
CA LEU A 332 31.33 -7.79 -3.82
C LEU A 332 31.72 -6.71 -2.80
N ARG A 333 31.58 -5.44 -3.17
CA ARG A 333 31.99 -4.29 -2.35
C ARG A 333 30.97 -3.15 -2.45
N ASN A 334 30.97 -2.33 -1.45
CA ASN A 334 30.26 -1.03 -1.49
C ASN A 334 30.74 -0.23 -2.70
N GLY A 335 29.82 0.39 -3.44
CA GLY A 335 30.10 1.14 -4.66
C GLY A 335 30.14 0.29 -5.95
N ASP A 336 29.98 -1.02 -5.88
CA ASP A 336 29.72 -1.83 -7.09
C ASP A 336 28.35 -1.48 -7.66
N ILE A 337 28.20 -1.58 -8.97
CA ILE A 337 26.91 -1.39 -9.65
C ILE A 337 26.52 -2.74 -10.26
N ILE A 338 25.47 -3.37 -9.73
CA ILE A 338 24.92 -4.59 -10.29
C ILE A 338 24.18 -4.26 -11.57
N VAL A 339 24.56 -4.89 -12.67
CA VAL A 339 23.99 -4.66 -14.01
C VAL A 339 23.34 -5.91 -14.61
N ARG A 340 23.74 -7.11 -14.14
CA ARG A 340 23.11 -8.38 -14.51
C ARG A 340 23.14 -9.37 -13.36
N ILE A 341 22.19 -10.30 -13.39
CA ILE A 341 22.08 -11.45 -12.53
C ILE A 341 21.74 -12.68 -13.39
N ASP A 342 22.60 -13.71 -13.42
CA ASP A 342 22.51 -14.86 -14.32
C ASP A 342 22.24 -14.49 -15.78
N GLY A 343 22.87 -13.42 -16.26
CA GLY A 343 22.70 -12.88 -17.61
C GLY A 343 21.46 -12.01 -17.83
N ALA A 344 20.48 -12.00 -16.90
CA ALA A 344 19.32 -11.12 -16.96
C ALA A 344 19.72 -9.67 -16.60
N GLU A 345 19.22 -8.68 -17.36
CA GLU A 345 19.49 -7.27 -17.07
C GLU A 345 18.87 -6.84 -15.75
N VAL A 346 19.64 -6.12 -14.94
CA VAL A 346 19.19 -5.48 -13.71
C VAL A 346 19.12 -3.97 -13.93
N ARG A 347 17.94 -3.39 -13.78
CA ARG A 347 17.68 -1.95 -13.94
C ARG A 347 17.32 -1.30 -12.61
N SER A 348 16.80 -2.09 -11.67
CA SER A 348 16.31 -1.65 -10.37
C SER A 348 16.69 -2.65 -9.27
N PHE A 349 16.62 -2.22 -8.01
CA PHE A 349 16.81 -3.12 -6.87
C PHE A 349 15.68 -4.14 -6.78
N GLU A 350 14.51 -3.75 -7.24
CA GLU A 350 13.33 -4.57 -7.37
C GLU A 350 13.59 -5.77 -8.31
N ASP A 351 14.31 -5.57 -9.43
CA ASP A 351 14.66 -6.67 -10.36
C ASP A 351 15.51 -7.73 -9.66
N VAL A 352 16.45 -7.30 -8.80
CA VAL A 352 17.28 -8.23 -8.01
C VAL A 352 16.42 -9.04 -7.04
N ILE A 353 15.53 -8.38 -6.30
CA ILE A 353 14.64 -9.05 -5.34
C ILE A 353 13.70 -10.01 -6.08
N SER A 354 13.10 -9.55 -7.16
CA SER A 354 12.21 -10.33 -8.01
C SER A 354 12.90 -11.59 -8.55
N TYR A 355 14.08 -11.42 -9.13
CA TYR A 355 14.85 -12.53 -9.65
C TYR A 355 15.13 -13.59 -8.56
N LEU A 356 15.58 -13.15 -7.40
CA LEU A 356 15.88 -14.07 -6.29
C LEU A 356 14.62 -14.80 -5.82
N VAL A 357 13.54 -14.07 -5.56
CA VAL A 357 12.30 -14.68 -5.05
C VAL A 357 11.66 -15.62 -6.07
N MET A 358 11.71 -15.27 -7.36
CA MET A 358 11.03 -16.04 -8.41
C MET A 358 11.85 -17.20 -8.97
N GLN A 359 13.19 -17.13 -8.92
CA GLN A 359 14.05 -18.04 -9.68
C GLN A 359 15.06 -18.80 -8.82
N LYS A 360 15.26 -18.43 -7.56
CA LYS A 360 16.34 -18.97 -6.73
C LYS A 360 15.87 -19.49 -5.38
N SER A 361 16.67 -20.38 -4.83
CA SER A 361 16.52 -20.92 -3.47
C SER A 361 17.83 -20.75 -2.69
N PRO A 362 17.79 -20.75 -1.35
CA PRO A 362 19.02 -20.79 -0.55
C PRO A 362 19.92 -21.98 -0.94
N GLY A 363 21.25 -21.76 -0.93
CA GLY A 363 22.25 -22.73 -1.34
C GLY A 363 22.52 -22.75 -2.85
N GLU A 364 21.69 -22.10 -3.68
CA GLU A 364 21.98 -21.99 -5.11
C GLU A 364 23.02 -20.89 -5.37
N VAL A 365 23.83 -21.10 -6.41
CA VAL A 365 24.79 -20.10 -6.88
C VAL A 365 24.12 -19.18 -7.90
N VAL A 366 24.41 -17.90 -7.79
CA VAL A 366 23.97 -16.87 -8.72
C VAL A 366 25.17 -16.09 -9.27
N GLU A 367 25.21 -15.90 -10.58
CA GLU A 367 26.21 -15.07 -11.24
C GLU A 367 25.80 -13.60 -11.22
N ILE A 368 26.61 -12.74 -10.60
CA ILE A 368 26.36 -11.31 -10.51
C ILE A 368 27.42 -10.55 -11.29
N GLU A 369 26.99 -9.88 -12.38
CA GLU A 369 27.85 -8.96 -13.13
C GLU A 369 27.73 -7.55 -12.57
N VAL A 370 28.87 -6.97 -12.20
CA VAL A 370 28.94 -5.61 -11.68
C VAL A 370 29.88 -4.72 -12.47
N LEU A 371 29.62 -3.42 -12.45
CA LEU A 371 30.60 -2.41 -12.81
C LEU A 371 31.29 -1.92 -11.54
N ARG A 372 32.62 -2.13 -11.47
CA ARG A 372 33.48 -1.59 -10.42
C ARG A 372 34.36 -0.48 -11.02
N GLY A 373 33.97 0.74 -10.84
CA GLY A 373 34.49 1.87 -11.59
C GLY A 373 34.12 1.74 -13.08
N ARG A 374 35.15 1.58 -13.97
CA ARG A 374 34.89 1.43 -15.42
C ARG A 374 35.08 -0.01 -15.91
N ARG A 375 35.25 -0.97 -15.02
CA ARG A 375 35.54 -2.37 -15.37
C ARG A 375 34.38 -3.27 -14.99
N SER A 376 33.92 -4.09 -15.93
CA SER A 376 33.00 -5.17 -15.63
C SER A 376 33.74 -6.28 -14.88
N ARG A 377 33.05 -6.90 -13.89
CA ARG A 377 33.48 -8.06 -13.12
C ARG A 377 32.28 -8.95 -12.87
N THR A 378 32.53 -10.22 -12.85
CA THR A 378 31.53 -11.25 -12.52
C THR A 378 31.93 -11.94 -11.23
N PHE A 379 30.92 -12.21 -10.39
CA PHE A 379 31.05 -12.90 -9.12
C PHE A 379 30.02 -14.01 -9.04
N GLU A 380 30.46 -15.19 -8.62
CA GLU A 380 29.58 -16.29 -8.24
C GLU A 380 29.26 -16.15 -6.75
N VAL A 381 27.98 -16.04 -6.41
CA VAL A 381 27.51 -15.87 -5.04
C VAL A 381 26.62 -17.03 -4.66
N GLU A 382 27.02 -17.84 -3.69
CA GLU A 382 26.16 -18.86 -3.08
C GLU A 382 25.17 -18.18 -2.14
N LEU A 383 23.87 -18.32 -2.42
CA LEU A 383 22.82 -17.65 -1.68
C LEU A 383 22.65 -18.27 -0.30
N ALA A 384 22.68 -17.46 0.73
CA ALA A 384 22.33 -17.90 2.08
C ALA A 384 20.81 -17.89 2.29
N THR A 385 20.36 -18.53 3.37
CA THR A 385 19.04 -18.31 3.91
C THR A 385 18.96 -16.91 4.49
N ARG A 386 17.89 -16.19 4.15
CA ARG A 386 17.63 -14.88 4.75
C ARG A 386 17.48 -15.06 6.27
N PRO A 387 18.25 -14.35 7.10
CA PRO A 387 18.07 -14.41 8.54
C PRO A 387 16.61 -14.08 8.88
N ALA A 388 15.97 -14.94 9.68
CA ALA A 388 14.71 -14.60 10.27
C ALA A 388 14.88 -13.25 10.96
N VAL A 389 14.00 -12.30 10.65
CA VAL A 389 13.88 -11.10 11.49
C VAL A 389 13.40 -11.66 12.82
N GLN A 390 14.35 -11.93 13.71
CA GLN A 390 13.96 -12.03 15.09
C GLN A 390 13.16 -10.76 15.33
N ALA A 391 11.91 -10.93 15.72
CA ALA A 391 11.25 -9.93 16.53
C ALA A 391 12.18 -9.83 17.74
N SER A 392 13.31 -9.13 17.55
CA SER A 392 14.19 -8.76 18.62
C SER A 392 13.26 -8.01 19.53
N GLY A 393 13.07 -8.51 20.73
CA GLY A 393 12.42 -7.77 21.80
C GLY A 393 13.20 -6.53 22.23
N GLU A 394 14.19 -6.11 21.46
CA GLU A 394 14.59 -4.74 21.28
C GLU A 394 13.50 -4.08 20.42
N ALA A 395 12.55 -3.46 21.14
CA ALA A 395 11.69 -2.43 20.55
C ALA A 395 12.51 -1.69 19.52
N ALA A 396 12.05 -1.65 18.27
CA ALA A 396 12.63 -0.76 17.26
C ALA A 396 12.90 0.55 17.96
N PRO A 397 14.11 1.14 17.89
CA PRO A 397 14.46 2.28 18.73
C PRO A 397 13.24 3.17 18.73
N GLN A 398 12.61 3.30 19.92
CA GLN A 398 11.32 3.97 20.02
C GLN A 398 11.60 5.35 19.51
N VAL A 399 11.16 5.63 18.28
CA VAL A 399 11.25 6.99 17.76
C VAL A 399 10.39 7.79 18.72
N ILE A 400 11.02 8.60 19.55
CA ILE A 400 10.30 9.44 20.51
C ILE A 400 9.22 10.21 19.74
N SER A 401 8.06 10.34 20.32
CA SER A 401 6.97 11.11 19.74
C SER A 401 7.33 12.59 19.67
N SER A 402 6.63 13.35 18.84
CA SER A 402 6.79 14.82 18.81
C SER A 402 6.53 15.46 20.17
N GLY A 403 5.63 14.88 20.98
CA GLY A 403 5.33 15.33 22.34
C GLY A 403 6.49 15.09 23.30
N GLU A 404 7.12 13.92 23.25
CA GLU A 404 8.31 13.59 24.04
C GLU A 404 9.50 14.45 23.64
N ALA A 405 9.71 14.67 22.33
CA ALA A 405 10.77 15.56 21.85
C ALA A 405 10.56 17.01 22.32
N ILE A 406 9.31 17.48 22.35
CA ILE A 406 8.99 18.79 22.93
C ILE A 406 9.29 18.80 24.44
N GLY A 407 8.93 17.74 25.16
CA GLY A 407 9.24 17.61 26.61
C GLY A 407 10.74 17.73 26.86
N ILE A 408 11.56 16.94 26.15
CA ILE A 408 13.02 16.96 26.24
C ILE A 408 13.58 18.36 25.95
N ALA A 409 13.10 19.00 24.88
CA ALA A 409 13.53 20.33 24.50
C ALA A 409 13.14 21.39 25.55
N VAL A 410 11.98 21.27 26.17
CA VAL A 410 11.52 22.16 27.25
C VAL A 410 12.42 22.03 28.48
N ASP A 411 12.72 20.78 28.87
CA ASP A 411 13.59 20.54 30.03
C ASP A 411 15.01 21.11 29.82
N GLU A 412 15.53 21.06 28.58
CA GLU A 412 16.85 21.56 28.24
C GLU A 412 16.96 23.10 28.30
N VAL A 413 15.89 23.81 27.89
CA VAL A 413 15.96 25.27 27.73
C VAL A 413 15.13 26.06 28.72
N SER A 414 14.49 25.42 29.71
CA SER A 414 13.58 26.08 30.66
C SER A 414 14.24 27.21 31.42
N ASP A 415 15.54 27.09 31.72
CA ASP A 415 16.33 28.09 32.44
C ASP A 415 16.83 29.26 31.55
N GLU A 416 16.83 29.08 30.21
CA GLU A 416 17.39 30.03 29.27
C GLU A 416 16.36 31.00 28.68
N ILE A 417 15.18 30.47 28.27
CA ILE A 417 14.16 31.27 27.53
C ILE A 417 12.93 31.64 28.36
N GLY A 418 12.95 31.32 29.66
CA GLY A 418 11.87 31.65 30.60
C GLY A 418 10.54 30.96 30.23
N ARG A 419 9.42 31.64 30.46
CA ARG A 419 8.11 31.03 30.26
C ARG A 419 7.77 30.77 28.79
N ILE A 420 7.66 29.50 28.38
CA ILE A 420 7.34 29.09 27.02
C ILE A 420 5.87 29.40 26.70
N ARG A 421 5.63 30.13 25.61
CA ARG A 421 4.31 30.54 25.11
C ARG A 421 3.82 29.62 24.00
N ARG A 422 4.73 29.05 23.21
CA ARG A 422 4.42 28.19 22.06
C ARG A 422 5.52 27.17 21.85
N SER A 423 5.13 25.94 21.51
CA SER A 423 6.05 24.87 21.11
C SER A 423 5.57 24.21 19.82
N SER A 424 6.48 23.76 19.00
CA SER A 424 6.20 22.97 17.81
C SER A 424 7.38 22.04 17.51
N ALA A 425 7.09 20.85 16.95
CA ALA A 425 8.11 19.90 16.52
C ALA A 425 7.83 19.47 15.08
N ARG A 426 8.89 19.37 14.28
CA ARG A 426 8.83 18.79 12.93
C ARG A 426 9.94 17.77 12.76
N SER A 427 9.65 16.68 12.06
CA SER A 427 10.67 15.68 11.75
C SER A 427 11.60 16.17 10.63
N GLY A 428 12.86 15.74 10.67
CA GLY A 428 13.88 16.05 9.66
C GLY A 428 14.97 14.99 9.63
N ILE A 429 15.91 15.15 8.69
CA ILE A 429 17.14 14.34 8.62
C ILE A 429 18.32 15.30 8.66
N ARG A 430 19.28 15.06 9.57
CA ARG A 430 20.54 15.79 9.66
C ARG A 430 21.68 14.78 9.78
N GLY A 431 22.68 14.90 8.90
CA GLY A 431 23.84 13.99 8.91
C GLY A 431 23.49 12.51 8.75
N GLY A 432 22.35 12.17 8.10
CA GLY A 432 21.86 10.79 7.96
C GLY A 432 21.07 10.26 9.18
N ILE A 433 20.90 11.06 10.23
CA ILE A 433 20.16 10.71 11.45
C ILE A 433 18.78 11.36 11.38
N ARG A 434 17.73 10.62 11.77
CA ARG A 434 16.38 11.17 11.92
C ARG A 434 16.33 12.02 13.19
N VAL A 435 15.90 13.27 13.07
CA VAL A 435 15.83 14.22 14.18
C VAL A 435 14.46 14.86 14.29
N TRP A 436 14.10 15.26 15.49
CA TRP A 436 13.06 16.26 15.74
C TRP A 436 13.69 17.63 15.81
N ILE A 437 13.15 18.58 15.04
CA ILE A 437 13.49 19.99 15.11
C ILE A 437 12.38 20.64 15.92
N VAL A 438 12.68 20.94 17.17
CA VAL A 438 11.74 21.53 18.12
C VAL A 438 11.99 23.02 18.20
N THR A 439 10.95 23.82 18.00
CA THR A 439 10.99 25.27 18.16
C THR A 439 10.14 25.66 19.36
N LEU A 440 10.76 26.35 20.30
CA LEU A 440 10.16 26.85 21.53
C LEU A 440 10.21 28.38 21.53
N VAL A 441 9.08 29.03 21.72
CA VAL A 441 8.96 30.49 21.73
C VAL A 441 8.68 30.91 23.15
N GLY A 442 9.62 31.60 23.75
CA GLY A 442 9.54 32.23 25.08
C GLY A 442 8.92 33.61 25.04
N GLU A 443 9.18 34.42 26.06
CA GLU A 443 8.68 35.81 26.17
C GLU A 443 9.52 36.78 25.34
N GLU A 444 10.80 36.63 25.32
CA GLU A 444 11.76 37.51 24.63
C GLU A 444 12.68 36.76 23.65
N GLU A 445 12.78 35.44 23.78
CA GLU A 445 13.70 34.58 23.03
C GLU A 445 13.00 33.39 22.39
N THR A 446 13.59 32.84 21.33
CA THR A 446 13.17 31.64 20.64
C THR A 446 14.30 30.63 20.63
N ALA A 447 14.07 29.40 21.08
CA ALA A 447 15.01 28.31 21.01
C ALA A 447 14.65 27.31 19.91
N THR A 448 15.64 26.82 19.19
CA THR A 448 15.53 25.68 18.27
C THR A 448 16.43 24.56 18.78
N VAL A 449 15.82 23.45 19.14
CA VAL A 449 16.49 22.25 19.68
C VAL A 449 16.40 21.12 18.67
N LEU A 450 17.54 20.52 18.32
CA LEU A 450 17.58 19.27 17.57
C LEU A 450 17.68 18.10 18.53
N VAL A 451 16.71 17.20 18.47
CA VAL A 451 16.65 15.99 19.30
C VAL A 451 16.75 14.77 18.39
N ASP A 452 17.66 13.85 18.67
CA ASP A 452 17.73 12.56 17.98
C ASP A 452 16.42 11.79 18.19
N ALA A 453 15.77 11.43 17.10
CA ALA A 453 14.44 10.79 17.17
C ALA A 453 14.49 9.37 17.76
N SER A 454 15.65 8.72 17.77
CA SER A 454 15.81 7.34 18.26
C SER A 454 16.33 7.26 19.70
N SER A 455 17.20 8.18 20.11
CA SER A 455 17.81 8.17 21.46
C SER A 455 17.18 9.19 22.40
N GLY A 456 16.53 10.23 21.88
CA GLY A 456 16.12 11.40 22.68
C GLY A 456 17.26 12.33 23.05
N GLU A 457 18.46 12.11 22.55
CA GLU A 457 19.62 12.94 22.82
C GLU A 457 19.50 14.31 22.15
N VAL A 458 19.83 15.39 22.88
CA VAL A 458 19.88 16.73 22.31
C VAL A 458 21.17 16.88 21.52
N LEU A 459 21.05 17.05 20.20
CA LEU A 459 22.19 17.15 19.28
C LEU A 459 22.68 18.58 19.10
N SER A 460 21.80 19.56 19.18
CA SER A 460 22.14 20.97 19.17
C SER A 460 21.04 21.84 19.76
N LEU A 461 21.42 22.96 20.33
CA LEU A 461 20.57 24.01 20.85
C LEU A 461 21.01 25.34 20.27
N GLU A 462 20.09 26.10 19.70
CA GLU A 462 20.28 27.47 19.23
C GLU A 462 19.23 28.35 19.89
N VAL A 463 19.66 29.40 20.60
CA VAL A 463 18.76 30.40 21.19
C VAL A 463 18.95 31.71 20.42
N ASP A 464 17.85 32.26 19.90
CA ASP A 464 17.80 33.49 19.14
C ASP A 464 17.10 34.57 20.00
N SER A 465 17.85 35.58 20.44
CA SER A 465 17.29 36.72 21.10
C SER A 465 16.74 37.67 20.04
N GLY A 466 15.42 37.67 19.88
CA GLY A 466 14.73 38.55 18.95
C GLY A 466 15.08 40.00 19.19
N ASN A 467 15.72 40.60 18.19
CA ASN A 467 15.99 42.06 18.13
C ASN A 467 14.73 42.81 17.72
#